data_8d71908c3bcfe9788a6f5340279d798a
#
_entry.id   8d71908c3bcfe9788a6f5340279d798a
#
_cell.length_a   1.000
_cell.length_b   1.000
_cell.length_c   1.000
_cell.angle_alpha   90.00
_cell.angle_beta   90.00
_cell.angle_gamma   90.00
#
_symmetry.space_group_name_H-M   'P 1'
#
loop_
_entity.id
_entity.type
_entity.pdbx_description
1 polymer ?
#
loop_
_entity_poly.entity_id
_entity_poly.type
_entity_poly.pdbx_seq_one_letter_code
_entity_poly.pdbx_strand_id
1 'polypeptide(L)'
;MDIIANLLNGTLVFSTALIFAALGGLISERSGIINIGIEGFMVSGAFFSAVTAYYAEAAGFGAFSPWLGLIGAFLFSVIFSSIHAVACIKYGANQVVSGTVINILASGSTFYLVKMIFAGSAETPILTNVFHKVNIPYLTDIPFVGKVIFNAYPTTYVAIALIIVFHLILFRTPSGLRLRSVGEHPNAAATVGVKVNRTR
;
A
#
# COMPACT_ATOMS: atom_id res chain seq x y z
N MET A 1 27.40 -1.72 18.92
CA MET A 1 26.45 -0.63 18.51
C MET A 1 25.99 -0.79 17.06
N ASP A 2 26.90 -1.10 16.11
CA ASP A 2 26.55 -1.20 14.68
C ASP A 2 25.60 -2.36 14.35
N ILE A 3 25.70 -3.51 15.02
CA ILE A 3 24.81 -4.65 14.80
C ILE A 3 23.37 -4.29 15.16
N ILE A 4 23.16 -3.62 16.29
CA ILE A 4 21.82 -3.20 16.73
C ILE A 4 21.25 -2.13 15.79
N ALA A 5 22.07 -1.16 15.37
CA ALA A 5 21.65 -0.13 14.41
C ALA A 5 21.23 -0.75 13.06
N ASN A 6 21.98 -1.72 12.56
CA ASN A 6 21.64 -2.42 11.32
C ASN A 6 20.37 -3.27 11.46
N LEU A 7 20.16 -3.95 12.59
CA LEU A 7 18.92 -4.66 12.88
C LEU A 7 17.71 -3.73 12.90
N LEU A 8 17.81 -2.60 13.61
CA LEU A 8 16.73 -1.62 13.67
C LEU A 8 16.44 -0.97 12.32
N ASN A 9 17.47 -0.64 11.54
CA ASN A 9 17.31 -0.16 10.18
C ASN A 9 16.61 -1.21 9.29
N GLY A 10 17.05 -2.46 9.34
CA GLY A 10 16.37 -3.56 8.64
C GLY A 10 14.90 -3.68 9.04
N THR A 11 14.61 -3.63 10.33
CA THR A 11 13.23 -3.66 10.84
C THR A 11 12.40 -2.52 10.28
N LEU A 12 12.91 -1.29 10.30
CA LEU A 12 12.23 -0.11 9.74
C LEU A 12 11.93 -0.28 8.25
N VAL A 13 12.91 -0.75 7.48
CA VAL A 13 12.77 -0.96 6.04
C VAL A 13 11.71 -2.03 5.73
N PHE A 14 11.77 -3.19 6.39
CA PHE A 14 10.79 -4.26 6.18
C PHE A 14 9.39 -3.88 6.68
N SER A 15 9.29 -3.09 7.74
CA SER A 15 8.00 -2.58 8.24
C SER A 15 7.32 -1.59 7.30
N THR A 16 8.04 -1.03 6.33
CA THR A 16 7.47 -0.03 5.40
C THR A 16 6.23 -0.54 4.67
N ALA A 17 6.27 -1.76 4.15
CA ALA A 17 5.12 -2.36 3.47
C ALA A 17 3.93 -2.55 4.41
N LEU A 18 4.19 -2.98 5.65
CA LEU A 18 3.15 -3.14 6.69
C LEU A 18 2.56 -1.80 7.11
N ILE A 19 3.34 -0.72 7.13
CA ILE A 19 2.85 0.63 7.42
C ILE A 19 1.86 1.07 6.34
N PHE A 20 2.17 0.89 5.06
CA PHE A 20 1.22 1.20 3.97
C PHE A 20 -0.07 0.37 4.09
N ALA A 21 0.04 -0.93 4.35
CA ALA A 21 -1.10 -1.80 4.55
C ALA A 21 -1.97 -1.37 5.75
N ALA A 22 -1.34 -1.06 6.89
CA ALA A 22 -2.02 -0.60 8.09
C ALA A 22 -2.72 0.75 7.88
N LEU A 23 -2.12 1.69 7.15
CA LEU A 23 -2.76 2.97 6.82
C LEU A 23 -3.99 2.78 5.93
N GLY A 24 -3.91 1.89 4.92
CA GLY A 24 -5.06 1.53 4.09
C GLY A 24 -6.18 0.87 4.89
N GLY A 25 -5.84 -0.10 5.74
CA GLY A 25 -6.76 -0.77 6.65
C GLY A 25 -7.42 0.20 7.63
N LEU A 26 -6.64 1.11 8.23
CA LEU A 26 -7.14 2.13 9.15
C LEU A 26 -8.24 2.99 8.52
N ILE A 27 -8.06 3.45 7.28
CA ILE A 27 -9.06 4.28 6.60
C ILE A 27 -10.32 3.46 6.31
N SER A 28 -10.16 2.24 5.83
CA SER A 28 -11.27 1.34 5.54
C SER A 28 -12.09 1.05 6.80
N GLU A 29 -11.44 0.65 7.89
CA GLU A 29 -12.10 0.34 9.15
C GLU A 29 -12.76 1.57 9.79
N ARG A 30 -12.13 2.74 9.71
CA ARG A 30 -12.73 4.00 10.16
C ARG A 30 -13.95 4.43 9.34
N SER A 31 -14.14 3.88 8.15
CA SER A 31 -15.35 4.05 7.35
C SER A 31 -16.46 3.04 7.68
N GLY A 32 -16.17 2.05 8.53
CA GLY A 32 -17.07 0.95 8.88
C GLY A 32 -17.04 -0.22 7.88
N ILE A 33 -15.98 -0.30 7.06
CA ILE A 33 -15.75 -1.41 6.14
C ILE A 33 -14.51 -2.18 6.60
N ILE A 34 -14.69 -3.42 7.04
CA ILE A 34 -13.59 -4.31 7.40
C ILE A 34 -12.92 -4.79 6.10
N ASN A 35 -11.60 -4.59 6.01
CA ASN A 35 -10.84 -4.93 4.81
C ASN A 35 -9.83 -6.05 5.07
N ILE A 36 -10.28 -7.29 4.96
CA ILE A 36 -9.42 -8.49 5.05
C ILE A 36 -8.66 -8.72 3.73
N GLY A 37 -9.06 -8.06 2.63
CA GLY A 37 -8.45 -8.19 1.31
C GLY A 37 -7.10 -7.48 1.13
N ILE A 38 -6.56 -6.86 2.17
CA ILE A 38 -5.31 -6.07 2.09
C ILE A 38 -4.13 -6.90 1.57
N GLU A 39 -4.04 -8.17 1.98
CA GLU A 39 -2.99 -9.08 1.51
C GLU A 39 -3.06 -9.25 -0.01
N GLY A 40 -4.24 -9.47 -0.56
CA GLY A 40 -4.46 -9.57 -2.00
C GLY A 40 -4.09 -8.27 -2.75
N PHE A 41 -4.39 -7.12 -2.16
CA PHE A 41 -3.98 -5.84 -2.75
C PHE A 41 -2.45 -5.67 -2.74
N MET A 42 -1.78 -6.11 -1.68
CA MET A 42 -0.32 -6.09 -1.61
C MET A 42 0.31 -7.04 -2.64
N VAL A 43 -0.20 -8.27 -2.77
CA VAL A 43 0.27 -9.25 -3.74
C VAL A 43 0.07 -8.75 -5.17
N SER A 44 -1.12 -8.24 -5.50
CA SER A 44 -1.39 -7.68 -6.83
C SER A 44 -0.51 -6.46 -7.11
N GLY A 45 -0.36 -5.56 -6.13
CA GLY A 45 0.50 -4.39 -6.24
C GLY A 45 1.97 -4.75 -6.48
N ALA A 46 2.50 -5.73 -5.74
CA ALA A 46 3.87 -6.20 -5.90
C ALA A 46 4.10 -6.79 -7.31
N PHE A 47 3.18 -7.64 -7.78
CA PHE A 47 3.25 -8.22 -9.11
C PHE A 47 3.24 -7.15 -10.21
N PHE A 48 2.26 -6.26 -10.20
CA PHE A 48 2.15 -5.22 -11.23
C PHE A 48 3.26 -4.18 -11.14
N SER A 49 3.82 -3.94 -9.95
CA SER A 49 5.04 -3.15 -9.79
C SER A 49 6.21 -3.77 -10.54
N ALA A 50 6.45 -5.06 -10.32
CA ALA A 50 7.56 -5.77 -10.95
C ALA A 50 7.39 -5.84 -12.48
N VAL A 51 6.20 -6.17 -12.96
CA VAL A 51 5.90 -6.24 -14.40
C VAL A 51 6.06 -4.87 -15.07
N THR A 52 5.49 -3.82 -14.46
CA THR A 52 5.58 -2.46 -15.03
C THR A 52 7.03 -1.96 -15.03
N ALA A 53 7.79 -2.20 -13.95
CA ALA A 53 9.20 -1.82 -13.88
C ALA A 53 10.03 -2.58 -14.91
N TYR A 54 9.78 -3.88 -15.12
CA TYR A 54 10.47 -4.69 -16.12
C TYR A 54 10.26 -4.16 -17.53
N TYR A 55 9.02 -3.90 -17.94
CA TYR A 55 8.74 -3.35 -19.27
C TYR A 55 9.23 -1.91 -19.43
N ALA A 56 9.19 -1.11 -18.37
CA ALA A 56 9.75 0.24 -18.38
C ALA A 56 11.28 0.20 -18.58
N GLU A 57 11.95 -0.74 -17.91
CA GLU A 57 13.39 -0.93 -18.08
C GLU A 57 13.72 -1.39 -19.51
N ALA A 58 12.99 -2.35 -20.05
CA ALA A 58 13.12 -2.80 -21.44
C ALA A 58 12.85 -1.68 -22.47
N ALA A 59 11.97 -0.74 -22.14
CA ALA A 59 11.67 0.44 -22.96
C ALA A 59 12.72 1.58 -22.82
N GLY A 60 13.78 1.38 -22.01
CA GLY A 60 14.88 2.34 -21.88
C GLY A 60 14.68 3.45 -20.84
N PHE A 61 13.69 3.35 -19.94
CA PHE A 61 13.48 4.34 -18.89
C PHE A 61 14.54 4.30 -17.77
N GLY A 62 15.41 3.28 -17.75
CA GLY A 62 16.54 3.19 -16.82
C GLY A 62 16.17 3.46 -15.36
N ALA A 63 16.78 4.46 -14.74
CA ALA A 63 16.58 4.81 -13.34
C ALA A 63 15.13 5.24 -12.97
N PHE A 64 14.28 5.55 -13.95
CA PHE A 64 12.87 5.87 -13.71
C PHE A 64 11.97 4.62 -13.65
N SER A 65 12.44 3.45 -14.09
CA SER A 65 11.63 2.23 -14.10
C SER A 65 11.05 1.84 -12.74
N PRO A 66 11.73 1.97 -11.57
CA PRO A 66 11.12 1.68 -10.28
C PRO A 66 9.96 2.63 -9.93
N TRP A 67 10.03 3.89 -10.35
CA TRP A 67 8.95 4.86 -10.12
C TRP A 67 7.71 4.52 -10.96
N LEU A 68 7.91 4.11 -12.21
CA LEU A 68 6.82 3.60 -13.05
C LEU A 68 6.23 2.31 -12.47
N GLY A 69 7.06 1.46 -11.89
CA GLY A 69 6.63 0.30 -11.13
C GLY A 69 5.69 0.66 -9.97
N LEU A 70 6.00 1.70 -9.19
CA LEU A 70 5.11 2.18 -8.12
C LEU A 70 3.77 2.70 -8.67
N ILE A 71 3.77 3.38 -9.80
CA ILE A 71 2.54 3.83 -10.47
C ILE A 71 1.71 2.61 -10.91
N GLY A 72 2.35 1.60 -11.50
CA GLY A 72 1.70 0.33 -11.84
C GLY A 72 1.09 -0.35 -10.62
N ALA A 73 1.84 -0.49 -9.52
CA ALA A 73 1.34 -1.02 -8.27
C ALA A 73 0.08 -0.29 -7.79
N PHE A 74 0.13 1.04 -7.78
CA PHE A 74 -1.00 1.88 -7.34
C PHE A 74 -2.25 1.65 -8.19
N LEU A 75 -2.13 1.76 -9.51
CA LEU A 75 -3.26 1.64 -10.43
C LEU A 75 -3.95 0.27 -10.33
N PHE A 76 -3.18 -0.81 -10.32
CA PHE A 76 -3.75 -2.16 -10.27
C PHE A 76 -4.28 -2.52 -8.89
N SER A 77 -3.63 -2.08 -7.81
CA SER A 77 -4.19 -2.24 -6.47
C SER A 77 -5.52 -1.49 -6.30
N VAL A 78 -5.67 -0.31 -6.92
CA VAL A 78 -6.94 0.42 -6.95
C VAL A 78 -8.02 -0.37 -7.69
N ILE A 79 -7.71 -1.06 -8.78
CA ILE A 79 -8.67 -1.91 -9.51
C ILE A 79 -9.17 -3.04 -8.59
N PHE A 80 -8.26 -3.79 -7.96
CA PHE A 80 -8.62 -4.87 -7.05
C PHE A 80 -9.41 -4.37 -5.83
N SER A 81 -8.99 -3.27 -5.22
CA SER A 81 -9.70 -2.68 -4.09
C SER A 81 -11.08 -2.14 -4.48
N SER A 82 -11.24 -1.64 -5.72
CA SER A 82 -12.53 -1.18 -6.23
C SER A 82 -13.54 -2.33 -6.36
N ILE A 83 -13.10 -3.53 -6.73
CA ILE A 83 -13.97 -4.73 -6.77
C ILE A 83 -14.52 -5.01 -5.37
N HIS A 84 -13.66 -5.03 -4.35
CA HIS A 84 -14.07 -5.21 -2.96
C HIS A 84 -15.00 -4.11 -2.47
N ALA A 85 -14.64 -2.86 -2.74
CA ALA A 85 -15.44 -1.69 -2.34
C ALA A 85 -16.85 -1.73 -2.96
N VAL A 86 -16.97 -2.01 -4.25
CA VAL A 86 -18.26 -2.11 -4.94
C VAL A 86 -19.08 -3.26 -4.37
N ALA A 87 -18.48 -4.43 -4.13
CA ALA A 87 -19.16 -5.57 -3.54
C ALA A 87 -19.73 -5.21 -2.15
N CYS A 88 -18.92 -4.61 -1.28
CA CYS A 88 -19.29 -4.34 0.11
C CYS A 88 -20.19 -3.10 0.27
N ILE A 89 -19.90 -2.01 -0.46
CA ILE A 89 -20.61 -0.73 -0.28
C ILE A 89 -21.91 -0.69 -1.09
N LYS A 90 -21.86 -1.11 -2.37
CA LYS A 90 -23.00 -1.01 -3.26
C LYS A 90 -23.94 -2.20 -3.14
N TYR A 91 -23.39 -3.40 -3.04
CA TYR A 91 -24.17 -4.64 -3.02
C TYR A 91 -24.35 -5.24 -1.61
N GLY A 92 -23.73 -4.66 -0.58
CA GLY A 92 -23.87 -5.12 0.79
C GLY A 92 -23.33 -6.53 1.03
N ALA A 93 -22.35 -6.97 0.24
CA ALA A 93 -21.74 -8.28 0.39
C ALA A 93 -21.06 -8.41 1.76
N ASN A 94 -20.96 -9.64 2.26
CA ASN A 94 -20.21 -9.91 3.47
C ASN A 94 -18.74 -9.56 3.27
N GLN A 95 -18.24 -8.64 4.10
CA GLN A 95 -16.91 -8.04 3.97
C GLN A 95 -15.79 -9.08 4.14
N VAL A 96 -15.97 -10.02 5.07
CA VAL A 96 -15.00 -11.09 5.33
C VAL A 96 -14.89 -12.03 4.13
N VAL A 97 -16.04 -12.47 3.61
CA VAL A 97 -16.08 -13.34 2.43
C VAL A 97 -15.49 -12.63 1.21
N SER A 98 -15.88 -11.39 0.96
CA SER A 98 -15.35 -10.60 -0.16
C SER A 98 -13.83 -10.41 -0.06
N GLY A 99 -13.30 -10.09 1.12
CA GLY A 99 -11.86 -9.93 1.34
C GLY A 99 -11.08 -11.23 1.12
N THR A 100 -11.58 -12.35 1.64
CA THR A 100 -10.96 -13.66 1.42
C THR A 100 -10.94 -14.05 -0.06
N VAL A 101 -12.04 -13.81 -0.78
CA VAL A 101 -12.11 -14.07 -2.23
C VAL A 101 -11.07 -13.22 -2.98
N ILE A 102 -10.91 -11.96 -2.63
CA ILE A 102 -9.89 -11.08 -3.23
C ILE A 102 -8.47 -11.61 -3.00
N ASN A 103 -8.15 -12.10 -1.79
CA ASN A 103 -6.83 -12.65 -1.50
C ASN A 103 -6.53 -13.89 -2.37
N ILE A 104 -7.51 -14.81 -2.51
CA ILE A 104 -7.39 -15.99 -3.36
C ILE A 104 -7.27 -15.58 -4.84
N LEU A 105 -8.13 -14.65 -5.28
CA LEU A 105 -8.13 -14.17 -6.66
C LEU A 105 -6.79 -13.48 -7.02
N ALA A 106 -6.28 -12.62 -6.15
CA ALA A 106 -5.01 -11.94 -6.35
C ALA A 106 -3.85 -12.93 -6.45
N SER A 107 -3.75 -13.86 -5.50
CA SER A 107 -2.69 -14.87 -5.48
C SER A 107 -2.77 -15.79 -6.71
N GLY A 108 -3.95 -16.30 -7.05
CA GLY A 108 -4.13 -17.18 -8.21
C GLY A 108 -3.89 -16.47 -9.54
N SER A 109 -4.41 -15.24 -9.71
CA SER A 109 -4.24 -14.47 -10.94
C SER A 109 -2.80 -14.03 -11.15
N THR A 110 -2.11 -13.57 -10.11
CA THR A 110 -0.70 -13.14 -10.23
C THR A 110 0.21 -14.32 -10.56
N PHE A 111 0.01 -15.48 -9.92
CA PHE A 111 0.77 -16.69 -10.23
C PHE A 111 0.55 -17.17 -11.67
N TYR A 112 -0.69 -17.12 -12.15
CA TYR A 112 -1.01 -17.45 -13.55
C TYR A 112 -0.36 -16.46 -14.52
N LEU A 113 -0.48 -15.17 -14.25
CA LEU A 113 0.04 -14.11 -15.11
C LEU A 113 1.57 -14.11 -15.17
N VAL A 114 2.28 -14.41 -14.07
CA VAL A 114 3.75 -14.56 -14.12
C VAL A 114 4.14 -15.63 -15.13
N LYS A 115 3.52 -16.80 -15.06
CA LYS A 115 3.82 -17.90 -16.01
C LYS A 115 3.48 -17.55 -17.45
N MET A 116 2.38 -16.83 -17.65
CA MET A 116 1.95 -16.43 -19.01
C MET A 116 2.89 -15.37 -19.60
N ILE A 117 3.30 -14.39 -18.83
CA ILE A 117 4.12 -13.26 -19.30
C ILE A 117 5.59 -13.68 -19.47
N PHE A 118 6.11 -14.51 -18.56
CA PHE A 118 7.52 -14.88 -18.53
C PHE A 118 7.80 -16.32 -18.96
N ALA A 119 7.13 -16.76 -20.02
CA ALA A 119 7.37 -18.02 -20.71
C ALA A 119 7.41 -19.26 -19.80
N GLY A 120 6.51 -19.35 -18.82
CA GLY A 120 6.41 -20.48 -17.89
C GLY A 120 7.27 -20.37 -16.64
N SER A 121 8.04 -19.30 -16.48
CA SER A 121 8.79 -19.04 -15.23
C SER A 121 7.83 -18.86 -14.05
N ALA A 122 8.26 -19.29 -12.87
CA ALA A 122 7.53 -19.03 -11.62
C ALA A 122 7.88 -17.68 -10.99
N GLU A 123 8.88 -16.98 -11.53
CA GLU A 123 9.41 -15.73 -11.00
C GLU A 123 9.53 -14.67 -12.08
N THR A 124 9.46 -13.41 -11.69
CA THR A 124 9.77 -12.28 -12.56
C THR A 124 11.28 -12.19 -12.80
N PRO A 125 11.75 -11.74 -13.97
CA PRO A 125 13.16 -11.49 -14.20
C PRO A 125 13.74 -10.48 -13.20
N ILE A 126 15.02 -10.60 -12.91
CA ILE A 126 15.73 -9.69 -12.02
C ILE A 126 15.80 -8.31 -12.67
N LEU A 127 15.34 -7.29 -11.95
CA LEU A 127 15.45 -5.89 -12.36
C LEU A 127 16.86 -5.37 -12.07
N THR A 128 17.47 -4.67 -13.02
CA THR A 128 18.77 -4.03 -12.82
C THR A 128 18.64 -2.68 -12.14
N ASN A 129 17.55 -1.97 -12.42
CA ASN A 129 17.25 -0.69 -11.80
C ASN A 129 16.28 -0.87 -10.64
N VAL A 130 16.79 -0.66 -9.42
CA VAL A 130 16.03 -0.76 -8.18
C VAL A 130 16.20 0.51 -7.34
N PHE A 131 15.31 0.71 -6.37
CA PHE A 131 15.53 1.79 -5.42
C PHE A 131 16.78 1.57 -4.59
N HIS A 132 17.59 2.60 -4.47
CA HIS A 132 18.74 2.62 -3.57
C HIS A 132 18.38 3.35 -2.27
N LYS A 133 19.09 3.00 -1.20
CA LYS A 133 18.97 3.72 0.06
C LYS A 133 19.47 5.16 -0.12
N VAL A 134 18.70 6.10 0.41
CA VAL A 134 19.05 7.52 0.37
C VAL A 134 19.80 7.85 1.67
N ASN A 135 21.02 8.34 1.51
CA ASN A 135 21.80 8.91 2.60
C ASN A 135 21.54 10.42 2.66
N ILE A 136 20.97 10.90 3.75
CA ILE A 136 20.76 12.34 3.95
C ILE A 136 22.04 12.92 4.57
N PRO A 137 22.78 13.80 3.85
CA PRO A 137 24.02 14.39 4.37
C PRO A 137 23.80 15.02 5.75
N TYR A 138 24.79 14.99 6.61
CA TYR A 138 24.79 15.46 8.01
C TYR A 138 23.90 14.69 8.98
N LEU A 139 22.72 14.17 8.57
CA LEU A 139 21.80 13.41 9.42
C LEU A 139 22.21 11.94 9.53
N THR A 140 22.78 11.38 8.48
CA THR A 140 23.31 10.01 8.47
C THR A 140 24.53 9.85 9.37
N ASP A 141 25.30 10.95 9.60
CA ASP A 141 26.50 10.94 10.42
C ASP A 141 26.23 10.96 11.94
N ILE A 142 24.97 11.20 12.34
CA ILE A 142 24.58 11.11 13.75
C ILE A 142 24.77 9.68 14.25
N PRO A 143 25.59 9.47 15.31
CA PRO A 143 25.83 8.11 15.82
C PRO A 143 24.53 7.43 16.21
N PHE A 144 24.36 6.17 15.81
CA PHE A 144 23.23 5.30 16.05
C PHE A 144 21.93 5.74 15.32
N VAL A 145 21.37 6.92 15.61
CA VAL A 145 20.11 7.42 15.02
C VAL A 145 20.23 7.63 13.52
N GLY A 146 21.36 8.17 13.06
CA GLY A 146 21.64 8.39 11.64
C GLY A 146 21.57 7.10 10.83
N LYS A 147 22.22 6.06 11.31
CA LYS A 147 22.23 4.74 10.66
C LYS A 147 20.86 4.06 10.67
N VAL A 148 20.05 4.27 11.71
CA VAL A 148 18.73 3.62 11.85
C VAL A 148 17.69 4.29 10.96
N ILE A 149 17.57 5.62 11.00
CA ILE A 149 16.45 6.37 10.40
C ILE A 149 16.84 6.97 9.05
N PHE A 150 18.05 7.55 8.94
CA PHE A 150 18.44 8.34 7.77
C PHE A 150 19.19 7.56 6.69
N ASN A 151 19.22 6.23 6.79
CA ASN A 151 19.74 5.31 5.78
C ASN A 151 18.65 4.33 5.32
N ALA A 152 17.58 4.85 4.74
CA ALA A 152 16.42 4.06 4.32
C ALA A 152 16.05 4.33 2.86
N TYR A 153 15.11 3.54 2.34
CA TYR A 153 14.60 3.73 0.99
C TYR A 153 13.66 4.95 0.91
N PRO A 154 13.52 5.59 -0.27
CA PRO A 154 12.59 6.71 -0.47
C PRO A 154 11.17 6.37 -0.02
N THR A 155 10.72 5.14 -0.26
CA THR A 155 9.40 4.64 0.14
C THR A 155 9.18 4.64 1.65
N THR A 156 10.21 4.42 2.47
CA THR A 156 10.13 4.48 3.93
C THR A 156 9.82 5.90 4.41
N TYR A 157 10.46 6.91 3.82
CA TYR A 157 10.18 8.32 4.16
C TYR A 157 8.76 8.73 3.73
N VAL A 158 8.31 8.25 2.57
CA VAL A 158 6.93 8.46 2.12
C VAL A 158 5.94 7.82 3.10
N ALA A 159 6.20 6.60 3.59
CA ALA A 159 5.35 5.95 4.57
C ALA A 159 5.24 6.74 5.88
N ILE A 160 6.37 7.24 6.40
CA ILE A 160 6.40 8.09 7.61
C ILE A 160 5.62 9.40 7.38
N ALA A 161 5.82 10.05 6.24
CA ALA A 161 5.07 11.26 5.90
C ALA A 161 3.57 11.01 5.81
N LEU A 162 3.16 9.88 5.23
CA LEU A 162 1.75 9.49 5.13
C LEU A 162 1.10 9.21 6.49
N ILE A 163 1.82 8.70 7.48
CA ILE A 163 1.29 8.57 8.86
C ILE A 163 0.83 9.94 9.37
N ILE A 164 1.65 10.97 9.20
CA ILE A 164 1.33 12.33 9.63
C ILE A 164 0.14 12.88 8.84
N VAL A 165 0.16 12.73 7.52
CA VAL A 165 -0.90 13.21 6.63
C VAL A 165 -2.24 12.55 6.97
N PHE A 166 -2.28 11.23 7.12
CA PHE A 166 -3.51 10.53 7.48
C PHE A 166 -3.98 10.84 8.90
N HIS A 167 -3.07 11.04 9.85
CA HIS A 167 -3.44 11.53 11.17
C HIS A 167 -4.14 12.90 11.08
N LEU A 168 -3.57 13.84 10.34
CA LEU A 168 -4.17 15.15 10.14
C LEU A 168 -5.53 15.06 9.43
N ILE A 169 -5.63 14.28 8.35
CA ILE A 169 -6.88 14.09 7.62
C ILE A 169 -7.95 13.50 8.52
N LEU A 170 -7.67 12.42 9.23
CA LEU A 170 -8.65 11.70 10.03
C LEU A 170 -9.10 12.47 11.27
N PHE A 171 -8.18 13.20 11.93
CA PHE A 171 -8.46 13.80 13.24
C PHE A 171 -8.60 15.33 13.22
N ARG A 172 -8.13 16.00 12.16
CA ARG A 172 -8.13 17.47 12.07
C ARG A 172 -8.96 18.04 10.93
N THR A 173 -9.61 17.21 10.09
CA THR A 173 -10.42 17.70 8.97
C THR A 173 -11.88 17.31 9.09
N PRO A 174 -12.79 18.11 8.47
CA PRO A 174 -14.22 17.75 8.39
C PRO A 174 -14.49 16.45 7.62
N SER A 175 -13.67 16.13 6.64
CA SER A 175 -13.76 14.86 5.89
C SER A 175 -13.48 13.65 6.79
N GLY A 176 -12.45 13.71 7.62
CA GLY A 176 -12.14 12.66 8.58
C GLY A 176 -13.22 12.51 9.65
N LEU A 177 -13.81 13.63 10.11
CA LEU A 177 -14.95 13.59 11.03
C LEU A 177 -16.15 12.86 10.42
N ARG A 178 -16.51 13.19 9.16
CA ARG A 178 -17.60 12.53 8.43
C ARG A 178 -17.31 11.03 8.24
N LEU A 179 -16.08 10.67 7.87
CA LEU A 179 -15.68 9.29 7.68
C LEU A 179 -15.87 8.48 8.97
N ARG A 180 -15.38 8.99 10.09
CA ARG A 180 -15.51 8.34 11.41
C ARG A 180 -16.96 8.24 11.86
N SER A 181 -17.77 9.30 11.69
CA SER A 181 -19.19 9.27 12.05
C SER A 181 -19.98 8.22 11.26
N VAL A 182 -19.66 8.04 9.97
CA VAL A 182 -20.25 7.00 9.13
C VAL A 182 -19.82 5.60 9.56
N GLY A 183 -18.58 5.44 10.04
CA GLY A 183 -18.09 4.17 10.53
C GLY A 183 -18.73 3.75 11.86
N GLU A 184 -18.93 4.69 12.79
CA GLU A 184 -19.51 4.40 14.10
C GLU A 184 -21.03 4.21 14.05
N HIS A 185 -21.77 5.16 13.45
CA HIS A 185 -23.23 5.13 13.37
C HIS A 185 -23.74 5.63 12.01
N PRO A 186 -23.76 4.77 10.98
CA PRO A 186 -24.15 5.17 9.62
C PRO A 186 -25.56 5.74 9.54
N ASN A 187 -26.51 5.19 10.31
CA ASN A 187 -27.89 5.70 10.34
C ASN A 187 -27.98 7.09 10.97
N ALA A 188 -27.28 7.33 12.08
CA ALA A 188 -27.24 8.65 12.69
C ALA A 188 -26.52 9.69 11.80
N ALA A 189 -25.45 9.28 11.11
CA ALA A 189 -24.79 10.14 10.13
C ALA A 189 -25.73 10.51 8.95
N ALA A 190 -26.57 9.58 8.51
CA ALA A 190 -27.54 9.81 7.47
C ALA A 190 -28.63 10.83 7.87
N THR A 191 -29.10 10.81 9.12
CA THR A 191 -30.15 11.76 9.59
C THR A 191 -29.66 13.22 9.61
N VAL A 192 -28.35 13.45 9.79
CA VAL A 192 -27.74 14.79 9.68
C VAL A 192 -27.26 15.13 8.27
N GLY A 193 -27.68 14.38 7.26
CA GLY A 193 -27.45 14.68 5.85
C GLY A 193 -26.14 14.18 5.26
N VAL A 194 -25.38 13.34 5.97
CA VAL A 194 -24.16 12.74 5.42
C VAL A 194 -24.52 11.60 4.47
N LYS A 195 -24.03 11.66 3.23
CA LYS A 195 -24.25 10.60 2.23
C LYS A 195 -23.35 9.42 2.52
N VAL A 196 -23.81 8.42 3.30
CA VAL A 196 -23.05 7.26 3.81
C VAL A 196 -22.26 6.55 2.70
N ASN A 197 -22.95 6.09 1.63
CA ASN A 197 -22.30 5.32 0.56
C ASN A 197 -21.28 6.14 -0.27
N ARG A 198 -21.36 7.46 -0.24
CA ARG A 198 -20.39 8.33 -0.92
C ARG A 198 -19.19 8.65 -0.03
N THR A 199 -19.37 8.56 1.27
CA THR A 199 -18.32 8.86 2.25
C THR A 199 -17.43 7.65 2.49
N ARG A 200 -17.98 6.45 2.35
CA ARG A 200 -17.25 5.19 2.35
C ARG A 200 -16.42 5.01 1.08
#